data_17ed0510c936623a63f684e2f43abdb7
#
_entry.id   17ed0510c936623a63f684e2f43abdb7
#
_cell.length_a   1.000
_cell.length_b   1.000
_cell.length_c   1.000
_cell.angle_alpha   90.00
_cell.angle_beta   90.00
_cell.angle_gamma   90.00
#
_symmetry.space_group_name_H-M   'P 1'
#
loop_
_entity.id
_entity.type
_entity.pdbx_description
1 polymer ?
#
loop_
_entity_poly.entity_id
_entity_poly.type
_entity_poly.pdbx_seq_one_letter_code
_entity_poly.pdbx_strand_id
1 'polypeptide(L)'
;MAHVTREQLDRLLDQALLLDDHDALACRLDALARGYESGEMSRAAILVLAAEEWRQAGRPATALDRFRDALEDGGEVPVDPRAGIADTLFELGRADEARKVIAEVGARGWNPATALTIAETLAAYGDLDGALEWATDGVLACPAGITIRDALLRTRYRIRVDLGLPEDDLDALLC
;
A
#
# COMPACT_ATOMS: atom_id res chain seq x y z
N MET A 1 25.19 12.05 4.01
CA MET A 1 24.86 11.29 5.24
C MET A 1 23.76 12.04 5.95
N ALA A 2 22.56 11.50 6.01
CA ALA A 2 21.39 12.21 6.49
C ALA A 2 20.65 11.43 7.57
N HIS A 3 20.38 12.12 8.69
CA HIS A 3 19.36 11.69 9.65
C HIS A 3 18.02 12.23 9.15
N VAL A 4 17.06 11.32 8.88
CA VAL A 4 15.77 11.66 8.30
C VAL A 4 14.73 11.77 9.41
N THR A 5 14.15 12.95 9.60
CA THR A 5 13.07 13.19 10.56
C THR A 5 11.71 13.12 9.88
N ARG A 6 10.66 12.78 10.66
CA ARG A 6 9.27 12.80 10.18
C ARG A 6 8.87 14.19 9.67
N GLU A 7 9.21 15.25 10.43
CA GLU A 7 8.92 16.63 10.04
C GLU A 7 9.54 17.03 8.69
N GLN A 8 10.72 16.51 8.37
CA GLN A 8 11.36 16.73 7.07
C GLN A 8 10.57 16.06 5.94
N LEU A 9 10.09 14.82 6.16
CA LEU A 9 9.27 14.12 5.19
C LEU A 9 7.91 14.77 5.03
N ASP A 10 7.22 15.11 6.11
CA ASP A 10 5.92 15.78 6.07
C ASP A 10 6.01 17.08 5.26
N ARG A 11 7.05 17.90 5.48
CA ARG A 11 7.27 19.11 4.67
C ARG A 11 7.50 18.85 3.18
N LEU A 12 8.19 17.76 2.84
CA LEU A 12 8.37 17.38 1.43
C LEU A 12 7.07 16.93 0.79
N LEU A 13 6.26 16.13 1.51
CA LEU A 13 4.96 15.68 1.06
C LEU A 13 3.98 16.84 0.89
N ASP A 14 3.92 17.76 1.86
CA ASP A 14 3.08 18.97 1.79
C ASP A 14 3.43 19.85 0.59
N GLN A 15 4.72 20.05 0.31
CA GLN A 15 5.17 20.82 -0.85
C GLN A 15 4.76 20.18 -2.17
N ALA A 16 4.82 18.87 -2.27
CA ALA A 16 4.46 18.15 -3.49
C ALA A 16 2.94 18.16 -3.72
N LEU A 17 2.14 18.00 -2.67
CA LEU A 17 0.68 18.14 -2.74
C LEU A 17 0.26 19.51 -3.29
N LEU A 18 1.00 20.57 -2.94
CA LEU A 18 0.73 21.92 -3.43
C LEU A 18 1.12 22.13 -4.90
N LEU A 19 2.12 21.39 -5.39
CA LEU A 19 2.71 21.60 -6.71
C LEU A 19 2.27 20.54 -7.74
N ASP A 20 1.66 19.43 -7.29
CA ASP A 20 1.29 18.27 -8.11
C ASP A 20 2.49 17.71 -8.92
N ASP A 21 3.70 17.78 -8.32
CA ASP A 21 4.97 17.38 -8.95
C ASP A 21 5.52 16.09 -8.33
N HIS A 22 4.89 14.96 -8.69
CA HIS A 22 5.24 13.63 -8.21
C HIS A 22 6.65 13.19 -8.65
N ASP A 23 7.09 13.53 -9.87
CA ASP A 23 8.45 13.25 -10.36
C ASP A 23 9.52 13.90 -9.45
N ALA A 24 9.35 15.18 -9.11
CA ALA A 24 10.31 15.90 -8.27
C ALA A 24 10.33 15.35 -6.84
N LEU A 25 9.16 14.99 -6.28
CA LEU A 25 9.07 14.38 -4.96
C LEU A 25 9.74 13.01 -4.95
N ALA A 26 9.43 12.13 -5.90
CA ALA A 26 10.05 10.82 -6.03
C ALA A 26 11.58 10.90 -6.11
N CYS A 27 12.11 11.84 -6.91
CA CYS A 27 13.56 12.10 -6.99
C CYS A 27 14.16 12.52 -5.65
N ARG A 28 13.46 13.35 -4.87
CA ARG A 28 13.92 13.78 -3.53
C ARG A 28 13.91 12.65 -2.52
N LEU A 29 12.85 11.82 -2.52
CA LEU A 29 12.76 10.64 -1.67
C LEU A 29 13.85 9.61 -2.02
N ASP A 30 14.11 9.37 -3.30
CA ASP A 30 15.23 8.57 -3.77
C ASP A 30 16.59 9.09 -3.28
N ALA A 31 16.78 10.41 -3.28
CA ALA A 31 18.01 11.03 -2.79
C ALA A 31 18.15 10.85 -1.26
N LEU A 32 17.06 10.97 -0.50
CA LEU A 32 17.03 10.70 0.93
C LEU A 32 17.34 9.24 1.23
N ALA A 33 16.72 8.29 0.53
CA ALA A 33 16.97 6.86 0.71
C ALA A 33 18.44 6.47 0.41
N ARG A 34 19.05 7.08 -0.62
CA ARG A 34 20.47 6.87 -0.93
C ARG A 34 21.42 7.43 0.13
N GLY A 35 21.09 8.55 0.72
CA GLY A 35 21.89 9.21 1.76
C GLY A 35 21.53 8.79 3.18
N TYR A 36 20.62 7.85 3.35
CA TYR A 36 20.08 7.45 4.65
C TYR A 36 21.15 6.79 5.54
N GLU A 37 21.27 7.26 6.77
CA GLU A 37 22.08 6.64 7.83
C GLU A 37 21.23 6.22 9.02
N SER A 38 20.29 7.08 9.40
CA SER A 38 19.36 6.83 10.50
C SER A 38 18.14 7.75 10.36
N GLY A 39 17.08 7.48 11.13
CA GLY A 39 15.91 8.33 11.12
C GLY A 39 14.79 7.80 12.00
N GLU A 40 13.71 8.57 12.09
CA GLU A 40 12.47 8.19 12.76
C GLU A 40 11.63 7.22 11.92
N MET A 41 11.93 7.11 10.64
CA MET A 41 11.37 6.12 9.71
C MET A 41 12.51 5.27 9.15
N SER A 42 12.21 4.04 8.78
CA SER A 42 13.18 3.15 8.14
C SER A 42 13.52 3.64 6.72
N ARG A 43 14.67 3.21 6.20
CA ARG A 43 15.02 3.42 4.78
C ARG A 43 14.00 2.75 3.86
N ALA A 44 13.53 1.55 4.23
CA ALA A 44 12.48 0.85 3.50
C ALA A 44 11.19 1.69 3.38
N ALA A 45 10.76 2.36 4.46
CA ALA A 45 9.58 3.22 4.42
C ALA A 45 9.75 4.42 3.46
N ILE A 46 10.94 5.02 3.40
CA ILE A 46 11.24 6.10 2.44
C ILE A 46 11.20 5.56 1.00
N LEU A 47 11.71 4.35 0.76
CA LEU A 47 11.67 3.70 -0.55
C LEU A 47 10.24 3.37 -0.99
N VAL A 48 9.37 2.94 -0.06
CA VAL A 48 7.93 2.75 -0.34
C VAL A 48 7.29 4.06 -0.75
N LEU A 49 7.52 5.16 -0.03
CA LEU A 49 7.02 6.49 -0.41
C LEU A 49 7.53 6.91 -1.79
N ALA A 50 8.81 6.70 -2.09
CA ALA A 50 9.36 7.00 -3.40
C ALA A 50 8.69 6.17 -4.51
N ALA A 51 8.40 4.90 -4.24
CA ALA A 51 7.72 4.02 -5.18
C ALA A 51 6.29 4.52 -5.50
N GLU A 52 5.52 4.91 -4.47
CA GLU A 52 4.18 5.46 -4.68
C GLU A 52 4.23 6.74 -5.53
N GLU A 53 5.17 7.63 -5.25
CA GLU A 53 5.33 8.87 -6.03
C GLU A 53 5.77 8.58 -7.48
N TRP A 54 6.63 7.58 -7.72
CA TRP A 54 6.96 7.16 -9.08
C TRP A 54 5.76 6.58 -9.84
N ARG A 55 4.84 5.90 -9.14
CA ARG A 55 3.57 5.45 -9.74
C ARG A 55 2.69 6.64 -10.14
N GLN A 56 2.50 7.60 -9.23
CA GLN A 56 1.72 8.81 -9.50
C GLN A 56 2.32 9.62 -10.66
N ALA A 57 3.63 9.62 -10.80
CA ALA A 57 4.33 10.22 -11.94
C ALA A 57 4.19 9.42 -13.26
N GLY A 58 3.42 8.30 -13.28
CA GLY A 58 3.26 7.45 -14.46
C GLY A 58 4.51 6.64 -14.82
N ARG A 59 5.33 6.31 -13.83
CA ARG A 59 6.57 5.53 -14.00
C ARG A 59 6.54 4.21 -13.23
N PRO A 60 5.59 3.32 -13.54
CA PRO A 60 5.38 2.09 -12.78
C PRO A 60 6.59 1.14 -12.79
N ALA A 61 7.40 1.14 -13.84
CA ALA A 61 8.62 0.32 -13.87
C ALA A 61 9.64 0.77 -12.82
N THR A 62 9.84 2.09 -12.64
CA THR A 62 10.72 2.65 -11.61
C THR A 62 10.15 2.39 -10.21
N ALA A 63 8.84 2.53 -10.04
CA ALA A 63 8.16 2.23 -8.79
C ALA A 63 8.35 0.77 -8.36
N LEU A 64 8.22 -0.17 -9.31
CA LEU A 64 8.45 -1.59 -9.05
C LEU A 64 9.86 -1.86 -8.52
N ASP A 65 10.88 -1.21 -9.06
CA ASP A 65 12.25 -1.34 -8.58
C ASP A 65 12.39 -0.79 -7.15
N ARG A 66 11.75 0.35 -6.82
CA ARG A 66 11.80 0.93 -5.46
C ARG A 66 11.06 0.08 -4.43
N PHE A 67 9.92 -0.52 -4.78
CA PHE A 67 9.26 -1.48 -3.88
C PHE A 67 10.13 -2.72 -3.63
N ARG A 68 10.85 -3.20 -4.64
CA ARG A 68 11.81 -4.31 -4.47
C ARG A 68 12.99 -3.91 -3.60
N ASP A 69 13.56 -2.73 -3.82
CA ASP A 69 14.61 -2.18 -2.97
C ASP A 69 14.15 -2.09 -1.48
N ALA A 70 12.90 -1.67 -1.25
CA ALA A 70 12.32 -1.63 0.10
C ALA A 70 12.17 -3.02 0.72
N LEU A 71 11.75 -4.00 -0.08
CA LEU A 71 11.62 -5.39 0.36
C LEU A 71 12.98 -5.99 0.71
N GLU A 72 14.04 -5.71 -0.08
CA GLU A 72 15.40 -6.16 0.17
C GLU A 72 16.03 -5.46 1.39
N ASP A 73 15.73 -4.19 1.62
CA ASP A 73 16.17 -3.45 2.80
C ASP A 73 15.63 -4.06 4.10
N GLY A 74 14.39 -4.51 4.09
CA GLY A 74 13.77 -5.24 5.21
C GLY A 74 13.49 -4.39 6.45
N GLY A 75 13.64 -3.07 6.38
CA GLY A 75 13.27 -2.16 7.46
C GLY A 75 11.77 -2.16 7.74
N GLU A 76 11.38 -1.63 8.90
CA GLU A 76 9.97 -1.55 9.31
C GLU A 76 9.15 -0.66 8.36
N VAL A 77 8.00 -1.18 7.91
CA VAL A 77 7.06 -0.50 7.01
C VAL A 77 5.62 -0.72 7.47
N PRO A 78 4.72 0.27 7.29
CA PRO A 78 3.32 0.13 7.67
C PRO A 78 2.56 -0.91 6.84
N VAL A 79 2.91 -1.04 5.56
CA VAL A 79 2.32 -1.97 4.57
C VAL A 79 3.44 -2.79 3.97
N ASP A 80 3.24 -4.10 3.84
CA ASP A 80 4.22 -4.97 3.17
C ASP A 80 4.47 -4.47 1.73
N PRO A 81 5.72 -4.20 1.33
CA PRO A 81 6.03 -3.70 -0.02
C PRO A 81 5.54 -4.61 -1.15
N ARG A 82 5.29 -5.89 -0.86
CA ARG A 82 4.70 -6.84 -1.82
C ARG A 82 3.30 -6.40 -2.27
N ALA A 83 2.53 -5.72 -1.42
CA ALA A 83 1.24 -5.17 -1.84
C ALA A 83 1.41 -4.12 -2.94
N GLY A 84 2.37 -3.19 -2.79
CA GLY A 84 2.72 -2.22 -3.83
C GLY A 84 3.33 -2.85 -5.08
N ILE A 85 4.14 -3.92 -4.92
CA ILE A 85 4.65 -4.71 -6.05
C ILE A 85 3.49 -5.32 -6.84
N ALA A 86 2.51 -5.93 -6.17
CA ALA A 86 1.38 -6.56 -6.84
C ALA A 86 0.53 -5.54 -7.60
N ASP A 87 0.21 -4.41 -6.99
CA ASP A 87 -0.54 -3.33 -7.62
C ASP A 87 0.20 -2.77 -8.85
N THR A 88 1.51 -2.50 -8.71
CA THR A 88 2.35 -2.04 -9.83
C THR A 88 2.46 -3.08 -10.96
N LEU A 89 2.49 -4.37 -10.63
CA LEU A 89 2.48 -5.44 -11.64
C LEU A 89 1.16 -5.50 -12.40
N PHE A 90 0.03 -5.30 -11.74
CA PHE A 90 -1.26 -5.18 -12.43
C PHE A 90 -1.27 -3.98 -13.38
N GLU A 91 -0.79 -2.82 -12.94
CA GLU A 91 -0.66 -1.62 -13.77
C GLU A 91 0.19 -1.87 -15.02
N LEU A 92 1.25 -2.69 -14.89
CA LEU A 92 2.12 -3.10 -15.99
C LEU A 92 1.52 -4.22 -16.87
N GLY A 93 0.28 -4.68 -16.60
CA GLY A 93 -0.36 -5.78 -17.34
C GLY A 93 0.19 -7.18 -17.00
N ARG A 94 0.96 -7.31 -15.91
CA ARG A 94 1.60 -8.56 -15.45
C ARG A 94 0.76 -9.27 -14.38
N ALA A 95 -0.51 -9.48 -14.67
CA ALA A 95 -1.52 -9.93 -13.70
C ALA A 95 -1.17 -11.28 -13.04
N ASP A 96 -0.60 -12.23 -13.77
CA ASP A 96 -0.24 -13.55 -13.22
C ASP A 96 0.89 -13.44 -12.19
N GLU A 97 1.83 -12.52 -12.39
CA GLU A 97 2.89 -12.26 -11.43
C GLU A 97 2.35 -11.53 -10.20
N ALA A 98 1.44 -10.58 -10.39
CA ALA A 98 0.77 -9.88 -9.28
C ALA A 98 0.05 -10.88 -8.35
N ARG A 99 -0.73 -11.80 -8.92
CA ARG A 99 -1.44 -12.85 -8.14
C ARG A 99 -0.49 -13.77 -7.37
N LYS A 100 0.67 -14.11 -7.94
CA LYS A 100 1.69 -14.90 -7.23
C LYS A 100 2.24 -14.15 -6.03
N VAL A 101 2.53 -12.85 -6.18
CA VAL A 101 3.02 -12.00 -5.09
C VAL A 101 1.97 -11.89 -3.98
N ILE A 102 0.68 -11.72 -4.31
CA ILE A 102 -0.42 -11.69 -3.33
C ILE A 102 -0.50 -13.02 -2.58
N ALA A 103 -0.40 -14.15 -3.27
CA ALA A 103 -0.39 -15.47 -2.64
C ALA A 103 0.80 -15.65 -1.68
N GLU A 104 1.98 -15.11 -2.01
CA GLU A 104 3.14 -15.11 -1.12
C GLU A 104 2.90 -14.30 0.16
N VAL A 105 2.22 -13.15 0.06
CA VAL A 105 1.81 -12.36 1.25
C VAL A 105 0.89 -13.18 2.14
N GLY A 106 -0.14 -13.82 1.55
CA GLY A 106 -1.07 -14.67 2.29
C GLY A 106 -0.40 -15.80 3.04
N ALA A 107 0.62 -16.43 2.43
CA ALA A 107 1.35 -17.55 3.03
C ALA A 107 2.31 -17.15 4.17
N ARG A 108 2.79 -15.90 4.21
CA ARG A 108 3.79 -15.42 5.18
C ARG A 108 3.18 -14.71 6.39
N GLY A 109 1.91 -14.38 6.32
CA GLY A 109 1.25 -13.51 7.29
C GLY A 109 1.35 -12.02 6.90
N TRP A 110 0.36 -11.28 7.31
CA TRP A 110 0.14 -9.88 6.94
C TRP A 110 -0.50 -9.10 8.10
N ASN A 111 -0.44 -7.78 8.02
CA ASN A 111 -1.15 -6.88 8.93
C ASN A 111 -2.41 -6.30 8.25
N PRO A 112 -3.36 -5.74 9.02
CA PRO A 112 -4.62 -5.19 8.46
C PRO A 112 -4.42 -4.11 7.40
N ALA A 113 -3.34 -3.32 7.46
CA ALA A 113 -3.06 -2.30 6.44
C ALA A 113 -2.68 -2.94 5.09
N THR A 114 -1.86 -4.00 5.13
CA THR A 114 -1.53 -4.79 3.94
C THR A 114 -2.77 -5.46 3.34
N ALA A 115 -3.66 -6.01 4.19
CA ALA A 115 -4.91 -6.61 3.73
C ALA A 115 -5.81 -5.59 3.02
N LEU A 116 -5.92 -4.37 3.56
CA LEU A 116 -6.67 -3.29 2.94
C LEU A 116 -6.11 -2.95 1.55
N THR A 117 -4.80 -2.73 1.44
CA THR A 117 -4.16 -2.41 0.17
C THR A 117 -4.39 -3.50 -0.88
N ILE A 118 -4.25 -4.79 -0.51
CA ILE A 118 -4.48 -5.90 -1.43
C ILE A 118 -5.96 -5.98 -1.84
N ALA A 119 -6.89 -5.80 -0.90
CA ALA A 119 -8.32 -5.80 -1.21
C ALA A 119 -8.69 -4.68 -2.21
N GLU A 120 -8.17 -3.47 -2.01
CA GLU A 120 -8.38 -2.35 -2.91
C GLU A 120 -7.77 -2.58 -4.29
N THR A 121 -6.55 -3.13 -4.33
CA THR A 121 -5.88 -3.53 -5.58
C THR A 121 -6.72 -4.55 -6.35
N LEU A 122 -7.11 -5.66 -5.72
CA LEU A 122 -7.90 -6.71 -6.39
C LEU A 122 -9.24 -6.17 -6.90
N ALA A 123 -9.92 -5.33 -6.11
CA ALA A 123 -11.17 -4.70 -6.51
C ALA A 123 -10.97 -3.78 -7.73
N ALA A 124 -9.90 -2.98 -7.77
CA ALA A 124 -9.58 -2.08 -8.87
C ALA A 124 -9.33 -2.84 -10.19
N TYR A 125 -8.82 -4.06 -10.10
CA TYR A 125 -8.53 -4.92 -11.27
C TYR A 125 -9.60 -6.00 -11.51
N GLY A 126 -10.77 -5.88 -10.86
CA GLY A 126 -11.97 -6.67 -11.15
C GLY A 126 -12.04 -8.05 -10.49
N ASP A 127 -11.11 -8.39 -9.60
CA ASP A 127 -11.16 -9.60 -8.78
C ASP A 127 -11.92 -9.31 -7.47
N LEU A 128 -13.24 -9.14 -7.60
CA LEU A 128 -14.09 -8.76 -6.47
C LEU A 128 -14.22 -9.85 -5.42
N ASP A 129 -14.17 -11.11 -5.81
CA ASP A 129 -14.24 -12.25 -4.87
C ASP A 129 -12.97 -12.29 -4.00
N GLY A 130 -11.79 -12.24 -4.60
CA GLY A 130 -10.53 -12.17 -3.87
C GLY A 130 -10.42 -10.89 -3.01
N ALA A 131 -10.91 -9.76 -3.52
CA ALA A 131 -10.95 -8.51 -2.77
C ALA A 131 -11.83 -8.62 -1.52
N LEU A 132 -13.00 -9.29 -1.64
CA LEU A 132 -13.92 -9.52 -0.52
C LEU A 132 -13.29 -10.43 0.55
N GLU A 133 -12.57 -11.48 0.15
CA GLU A 133 -11.85 -12.37 1.08
C GLU A 133 -10.83 -11.56 1.89
N TRP A 134 -9.94 -10.83 1.22
CA TRP A 134 -8.91 -10.02 1.89
C TRP A 134 -9.49 -8.96 2.81
N ALA A 135 -10.53 -8.26 2.37
CA ALA A 135 -11.19 -7.24 3.21
C ALA A 135 -11.87 -7.87 4.44
N THR A 136 -12.51 -9.03 4.27
CA THR A 136 -13.19 -9.75 5.38
C THR A 136 -12.17 -10.25 6.41
N ASP A 137 -11.11 -10.92 5.95
CA ASP A 137 -10.04 -11.41 6.82
C ASP A 137 -9.34 -10.26 7.54
N GLY A 138 -9.12 -9.13 6.85
CA GLY A 138 -8.58 -7.91 7.45
C GLY A 138 -9.45 -7.36 8.57
N VAL A 139 -10.78 -7.32 8.38
CA VAL A 139 -11.72 -6.89 9.44
C VAL A 139 -11.67 -7.83 10.64
N LEU A 140 -11.66 -9.14 10.40
CA LEU A 140 -11.65 -10.16 11.46
C LEU A 140 -10.33 -10.17 12.25
N ALA A 141 -9.21 -9.91 11.60
CA ALA A 141 -7.90 -9.82 12.24
C ALA A 141 -7.68 -8.50 13.00
N CYS A 142 -8.50 -7.47 12.76
CA CYS A 142 -8.30 -6.14 13.33
C CYS A 142 -9.18 -5.92 14.58
N PRO A 143 -8.59 -5.51 15.73
CA PRO A 143 -9.38 -5.16 16.91
C PRO A 143 -10.36 -4.00 16.66
N ALA A 144 -11.47 -3.99 17.40
CA ALA A 144 -12.43 -2.89 17.36
C ALA A 144 -11.79 -1.55 17.81
N GLY A 145 -12.24 -0.44 17.21
CA GLY A 145 -11.79 0.90 17.59
C GLY A 145 -10.47 1.35 16.94
N ILE A 146 -9.91 0.58 16.02
CA ILE A 146 -8.74 0.96 15.24
C ILE A 146 -9.18 1.50 13.88
N THR A 147 -8.69 2.68 13.49
CA THR A 147 -9.07 3.37 12.24
C THR A 147 -9.00 2.51 10.99
N ILE A 148 -7.98 1.64 10.89
CA ILE A 148 -7.82 0.75 9.73
C ILE A 148 -8.98 -0.26 9.60
N ARG A 149 -9.60 -0.66 10.72
CA ARG A 149 -10.77 -1.54 10.70
C ARG A 149 -11.97 -0.88 10.04
N ASP A 150 -12.19 0.41 10.30
CA ASP A 150 -13.27 1.16 9.66
C ASP A 150 -13.05 1.31 8.15
N ALA A 151 -11.81 1.48 7.73
CA ALA A 151 -11.45 1.51 6.31
C ALA A 151 -11.72 0.14 5.64
N LEU A 152 -11.31 -0.95 6.27
CA LEU A 152 -11.58 -2.32 5.81
C LEU A 152 -13.09 -2.61 5.72
N LEU A 153 -13.88 -2.21 6.72
CA LEU A 153 -15.35 -2.36 6.70
C LEU A 153 -15.97 -1.61 5.52
N ARG A 154 -15.55 -0.35 5.26
CA ARG A 154 -16.07 0.45 4.13
C ARG A 154 -15.68 -0.18 2.79
N THR A 155 -14.44 -0.62 2.64
CA THR A 155 -13.97 -1.29 1.42
C THR A 155 -14.73 -2.59 1.20
N ARG A 156 -14.90 -3.42 2.23
CA ARG A 156 -15.70 -4.64 2.19
C ARG A 156 -17.15 -4.37 1.79
N TYR A 157 -17.79 -3.39 2.41
CA TYR A 157 -19.18 -3.02 2.10
C TYR A 157 -19.33 -2.61 0.63
N ARG A 158 -18.46 -1.74 0.12
CA ARG A 158 -18.46 -1.34 -1.29
C ARG A 158 -18.35 -2.55 -2.22
N ILE A 159 -17.40 -3.46 -1.95
CA ILE A 159 -17.22 -4.68 -2.77
C ILE A 159 -18.47 -5.55 -2.75
N ARG A 160 -19.11 -5.72 -1.59
CA ARG A 160 -20.36 -6.50 -1.48
C ARG A 160 -21.51 -5.88 -2.27
N VAL A 161 -21.62 -4.54 -2.26
CA VAL A 161 -22.59 -3.83 -3.10
C VAL A 161 -22.31 -4.07 -4.58
N ASP A 162 -21.06 -4.01 -5.01
CA ASP A 162 -20.66 -4.26 -6.39
C ASP A 162 -20.95 -5.72 -6.83
N LEU A 163 -20.85 -6.67 -5.90
CA LEU A 163 -21.21 -8.07 -6.10
C LEU A 163 -22.73 -8.34 -5.99
N GLY A 164 -23.54 -7.36 -5.60
CA GLY A 164 -24.99 -7.53 -5.41
C GLY A 164 -25.35 -8.41 -4.22
N LEU A 165 -24.48 -8.51 -3.22
CA LEU A 165 -24.70 -9.33 -2.02
C LEU A 165 -25.57 -8.56 -1.00
N PRO A 166 -26.47 -9.26 -0.27
CA PRO A 166 -27.24 -8.64 0.83
C PRO A 166 -26.31 -8.24 1.99
N GLU A 167 -26.73 -7.25 2.79
CA GLU A 167 -26.04 -6.86 4.02
C GLU A 167 -25.91 -8.04 4.99
N ASP A 168 -24.82 -8.02 5.76
CA ASP A 168 -24.55 -9.01 6.81
C ASP A 168 -24.15 -8.33 8.15
N ASP A 169 -23.87 -9.17 9.17
CA ASP A 169 -23.56 -8.69 10.53
C ASP A 169 -22.32 -7.78 10.59
N LEU A 170 -21.35 -7.94 9.68
CA LEU A 170 -20.18 -7.06 9.63
C LEU A 170 -20.52 -5.70 9.02
N ASP A 171 -21.43 -5.66 8.05
CA ASP A 171 -21.89 -4.40 7.46
C ASP A 171 -22.65 -3.54 8.47
N ALA A 172 -23.38 -4.18 9.41
CA ALA A 172 -24.07 -3.49 10.50
C ALA A 172 -23.12 -2.74 11.48
N LEU A 173 -21.83 -3.02 11.45
CA LEU A 173 -20.82 -2.32 12.26
C LEU A 173 -20.40 -0.95 11.68
N LEU A 174 -20.87 -0.59 10.49
CA LEU A 174 -20.64 0.72 9.86
C LEU A 174 -21.61 1.81 10.33
N CYS A 175 -22.62 1.48 11.14
CA CYS A 175 -23.67 2.39 11.63
C CYS A 175 -23.23 3.16 12.88
#